data_12edff777d555a1c0f1f25040ecd8d0f
#
_entry.id   12edff777d555a1c0f1f25040ecd8d0f
#
_cell.length_a   1.000
_cell.length_b   1.000
_cell.length_c   1.000
_cell.angle_alpha   90.00
_cell.angle_beta   90.00
_cell.angle_gamma   90.00
#
_symmetry.space_group_name_H-M   'P 1'
#
loop_
_entity.id
_entity.type
_entity.pdbx_description
1 polymer ?
#
loop_
_entity_poly.entity_id
_entity_poly.type
_entity_poly.pdbx_seq_one_letter_code
_entity_poly.pdbx_strand_id
1 'polypeptide(L)'
;MRFFLYFFFATIFSCSSNGQQSVKPSVFHEAIQKEGAQILDVRTVDEYKSGHIKFALQANWMNKTEFKDRTASLDKSKPVYIYCLSGGRSSAAASELRMQGYEVINLEGGINAWKANGIAVEGVNPNAKQTSLESYHGQINSNALTLVDFGAEWCPPCRKMEPILQSFVNDNKSRLALIKMDGGIETTLMESLKVEALPTFILYKDGKEIKRKQGLVSREEFNDWLK
;
A
#
# COMPACT_ATOMS: atom_id res chain seq x y z
N MET A 1 -18.25 15.65 -68.78
CA MET A 1 -19.01 15.07 -67.63
C MET A 1 -17.99 14.40 -66.75
N ARG A 2 -17.49 15.03 -65.69
CA ARG A 2 -16.47 14.53 -64.79
C ARG A 2 -17.16 13.97 -63.56
N PHE A 3 -17.16 12.64 -63.34
CA PHE A 3 -17.66 11.98 -62.13
C PHE A 3 -16.57 12.07 -61.05
N PHE A 4 -16.89 12.81 -59.93
CA PHE A 4 -16.09 12.82 -58.71
C PHE A 4 -16.57 11.63 -57.85
N LEU A 5 -15.67 10.64 -57.68
CA LEU A 5 -15.90 9.51 -56.81
C LEU A 5 -15.47 9.91 -55.40
N TYR A 6 -16.41 10.17 -54.49
CA TYR A 6 -16.16 10.38 -53.08
C TYR A 6 -15.85 9.04 -52.41
N PHE A 7 -14.56 8.86 -52.03
CA PHE A 7 -14.14 7.74 -51.20
C PHE A 7 -14.48 8.07 -49.75
N PHE A 8 -15.52 7.44 -49.21
CA PHE A 8 -15.91 7.53 -47.81
C PHE A 8 -14.97 6.66 -47.00
N PHE A 9 -14.00 7.27 -46.31
CA PHE A 9 -13.09 6.60 -45.40
C PHE A 9 -13.83 6.33 -44.07
N ALA A 10 -14.42 5.16 -43.94
CA ALA A 10 -15.01 4.72 -42.69
C ALA A 10 -13.87 4.41 -41.68
N THR A 11 -13.63 5.32 -40.77
CA THR A 11 -12.77 5.05 -39.61
C THR A 11 -13.47 4.05 -38.71
N ILE A 12 -13.00 2.80 -38.77
CA ILE A 12 -13.44 1.77 -37.82
C ILE A 12 -12.85 2.14 -36.47
N PHE A 13 -13.67 2.74 -35.60
CA PHE A 13 -13.36 2.90 -34.19
C PHE A 13 -13.38 1.49 -33.59
N SER A 14 -12.19 0.87 -33.48
CA SER A 14 -12.03 -0.39 -32.76
C SER A 14 -12.31 -0.10 -31.29
N CYS A 15 -13.52 -0.39 -30.82
CA CYS A 15 -13.81 -0.52 -29.42
C CYS A 15 -12.99 -1.69 -28.89
N SER A 16 -11.83 -1.40 -28.30
CA SER A 16 -11.15 -2.36 -27.46
C SER A 16 -12.10 -2.74 -26.33
N SER A 17 -12.69 -3.91 -26.41
CA SER A 17 -13.40 -4.51 -25.29
C SER A 17 -12.42 -4.57 -24.12
N ASN A 18 -12.64 -3.77 -23.07
CA ASN A 18 -12.00 -3.92 -21.77
C ASN A 18 -12.45 -5.25 -21.15
N GLY A 19 -12.10 -6.36 -21.79
CA GLY A 19 -12.25 -7.69 -21.26
C GLY A 19 -11.43 -7.77 -19.98
N GLN A 20 -12.01 -8.38 -18.98
CA GLN A 20 -11.42 -8.67 -17.68
C GLN A 20 -10.04 -9.33 -17.91
N GLN A 21 -8.96 -8.53 -17.79
CA GLN A 21 -7.61 -8.99 -18.14
C GLN A 21 -7.06 -9.79 -16.95
N SER A 22 -7.34 -11.10 -16.96
CA SER A 22 -6.70 -12.05 -16.06
C SER A 22 -5.60 -12.79 -16.81
N VAL A 23 -4.46 -12.99 -16.14
CA VAL A 23 -3.31 -13.67 -16.73
C VAL A 23 -2.86 -14.84 -15.85
N LYS A 24 -2.26 -15.85 -16.47
CA LYS A 24 -1.72 -17.03 -15.78
C LYS A 24 -0.57 -16.65 -14.86
N PRO A 25 -0.27 -17.45 -13.80
CA PRO A 25 0.79 -17.15 -12.83
C PRO A 25 2.17 -16.90 -13.46
N SER A 26 2.56 -17.63 -14.50
CA SER A 26 3.84 -17.43 -15.18
C SER A 26 3.94 -16.06 -15.86
N VAL A 27 2.87 -15.64 -16.55
CA VAL A 27 2.81 -14.32 -17.22
C VAL A 27 2.77 -13.19 -16.18
N PHE A 28 2.00 -13.38 -15.10
CA PHE A 28 1.96 -12.43 -13.99
C PHE A 28 3.33 -12.29 -13.33
N HIS A 29 4.02 -13.42 -13.07
CA HIS A 29 5.35 -13.43 -12.46
C HIS A 29 6.38 -12.68 -13.31
N GLU A 30 6.41 -12.91 -14.61
CA GLU A 30 7.30 -12.19 -15.51
C GLU A 30 6.99 -10.68 -15.55
N ALA A 31 5.72 -10.32 -15.58
CA ALA A 31 5.28 -8.94 -15.68
C ALA A 31 5.63 -8.11 -14.45
N ILE A 32 5.53 -8.68 -13.24
CA ILE A 32 5.85 -7.97 -11.99
C ILE A 32 7.36 -7.79 -11.72
N GLN A 33 8.23 -8.41 -12.50
CA GLN A 33 9.69 -8.15 -12.42
C GLN A 33 10.08 -6.82 -13.05
N LYS A 34 9.17 -6.17 -13.79
CA LYS A 34 9.44 -4.88 -14.41
C LYS A 34 9.45 -3.76 -13.35
N GLU A 35 10.36 -2.82 -13.54
CA GLU A 35 10.46 -1.67 -12.64
C GLU A 35 9.12 -0.90 -12.57
N GLY A 36 8.72 -0.55 -11.37
CA GLY A 36 7.52 0.23 -11.12
C GLY A 36 6.21 -0.55 -11.10
N ALA A 37 6.20 -1.88 -11.23
CA ALA A 37 5.00 -2.68 -11.06
C ALA A 37 4.41 -2.49 -9.64
N GLN A 38 3.11 -2.20 -9.57
CA GLN A 38 2.37 -2.12 -8.31
C GLN A 38 1.62 -3.44 -8.09
N ILE A 39 2.07 -4.24 -7.14
CA ILE A 39 1.43 -5.51 -6.81
C ILE A 39 0.47 -5.28 -5.65
N LEU A 40 -0.78 -5.72 -5.77
CA LEU A 40 -1.83 -5.49 -4.77
C LEU A 40 -2.48 -6.79 -4.32
N ASP A 41 -2.28 -7.13 -3.06
CA ASP A 41 -3.01 -8.20 -2.37
C ASP A 41 -4.29 -7.63 -1.77
N VAL A 42 -5.45 -8.13 -2.21
CA VAL A 42 -6.74 -7.67 -1.70
C VAL A 42 -7.36 -8.59 -0.66
N ARG A 43 -6.53 -9.44 -0.04
CA ARG A 43 -6.90 -10.28 1.09
C ARG A 43 -6.85 -9.50 2.40
N THR A 44 -7.24 -10.14 3.49
CA THR A 44 -7.05 -9.59 4.84
C THR A 44 -5.57 -9.49 5.21
N VAL A 45 -5.26 -8.67 6.22
CA VAL A 45 -3.89 -8.54 6.74
C VAL A 45 -3.34 -9.88 7.25
N ASP A 46 -4.17 -10.70 7.88
CA ASP A 46 -3.73 -12.01 8.39
C ASP A 46 -3.43 -12.99 7.26
N GLU A 47 -4.25 -13.01 6.19
CA GLU A 47 -3.95 -13.77 4.98
C GLU A 47 -2.64 -13.29 4.32
N TYR A 48 -2.41 -11.98 4.28
CA TYR A 48 -1.17 -11.40 3.76
C TYR A 48 0.05 -11.85 4.60
N LYS A 49 -0.02 -11.72 5.91
CA LYS A 49 1.04 -12.12 6.84
C LYS A 49 1.38 -13.61 6.75
N SER A 50 0.38 -14.46 6.50
CA SER A 50 0.59 -15.92 6.34
C SER A 50 1.36 -16.30 5.07
N GLY A 51 1.52 -15.38 4.12
CA GLY A 51 2.30 -15.54 2.90
C GLY A 51 1.73 -14.73 1.75
N HIS A 52 2.57 -13.92 1.11
CA HIS A 52 2.21 -12.99 0.03
C HIS A 52 3.26 -12.98 -1.07
N ILE A 53 2.91 -12.42 -2.23
CA ILE A 53 3.87 -12.19 -3.31
C ILE A 53 4.82 -11.05 -2.89
N LYS A 54 6.10 -11.25 -3.10
CA LYS A 54 7.14 -10.27 -2.73
C LYS A 54 6.79 -8.86 -3.21
N PHE A 55 7.03 -7.87 -2.35
CA PHE A 55 6.72 -6.44 -2.59
C PHE A 55 5.24 -6.10 -2.78
N ALA A 56 4.32 -7.05 -2.53
CA ALA A 56 2.91 -6.74 -2.62
C ALA A 56 2.48 -5.71 -1.57
N LEU A 57 1.71 -4.73 -2.03
CA LEU A 57 0.93 -3.85 -1.18
C LEU A 57 -0.33 -4.60 -0.73
N GLN A 58 -0.93 -4.19 0.38
CA GLN A 58 -2.14 -4.81 0.90
C GLN A 58 -3.28 -3.80 1.03
N ALA A 59 -4.49 -4.19 0.57
CA ALA A 59 -5.73 -3.42 0.79
C ALA A 59 -6.92 -4.38 0.85
N ASN A 60 -7.51 -4.55 2.03
CA ASN A 60 -8.57 -5.53 2.25
C ASN A 60 -9.85 -5.19 1.48
N TRP A 61 -10.16 -5.95 0.42
CA TRP A 61 -11.37 -5.78 -0.38
C TRP A 61 -12.67 -5.93 0.42
N MET A 62 -12.68 -6.71 1.49
CA MET A 62 -13.87 -6.93 2.32
C MET A 62 -14.18 -5.74 3.23
N ASN A 63 -13.19 -4.88 3.52
CA ASN A 63 -13.38 -3.60 4.18
C ASN A 63 -13.33 -2.48 3.14
N LYS A 64 -14.49 -2.01 2.70
CA LYS A 64 -14.61 -1.05 1.59
C LYS A 64 -13.99 0.31 1.89
N THR A 65 -14.06 0.76 3.12
CA THR A 65 -13.45 2.03 3.55
C THR A 65 -11.93 1.92 3.49
N GLU A 66 -11.36 0.91 4.11
CA GLU A 66 -9.92 0.63 4.09
C GLU A 66 -9.40 0.44 2.66
N PHE A 67 -10.12 -0.35 1.85
CA PHE A 67 -9.75 -0.59 0.45
C PHE A 67 -9.67 0.72 -0.34
N LYS A 68 -10.70 1.56 -0.25
CA LYS A 68 -10.75 2.87 -0.91
C LYS A 68 -9.59 3.78 -0.46
N ASP A 69 -9.38 3.89 0.84
CA ASP A 69 -8.36 4.77 1.42
C ASP A 69 -6.95 4.34 1.02
N ARG A 70 -6.67 3.03 1.06
CA ARG A 70 -5.36 2.49 0.66
C ARG A 70 -5.12 2.59 -0.83
N THR A 71 -6.10 2.23 -1.66
CA THR A 71 -5.94 2.27 -3.12
C THR A 71 -5.88 3.69 -3.69
N ALA A 72 -6.42 4.70 -3.01
CA ALA A 72 -6.25 6.11 -3.38
C ALA A 72 -4.78 6.56 -3.42
N SER A 73 -3.87 5.81 -2.80
CA SER A 73 -2.44 6.08 -2.78
C SER A 73 -1.66 5.42 -3.93
N LEU A 74 -2.32 4.59 -4.76
CA LEU A 74 -1.70 3.96 -5.93
C LEU A 74 -1.46 4.99 -7.04
N ASP A 75 -0.41 4.76 -7.83
CA ASP A 75 -0.04 5.58 -8.98
C ASP A 75 -0.82 5.14 -10.22
N LYS A 76 -1.70 5.99 -10.73
CA LYS A 76 -2.51 5.71 -11.93
C LYS A 76 -1.72 5.64 -13.23
N SER A 77 -0.48 6.12 -13.24
CA SER A 77 0.39 6.04 -14.41
C SER A 77 1.04 4.67 -14.60
N LYS A 78 0.86 3.76 -13.62
CA LYS A 78 1.47 2.43 -13.58
C LYS A 78 0.41 1.34 -13.47
N PRO A 79 0.61 0.18 -14.11
CA PRO A 79 -0.30 -0.94 -14.00
C PRO A 79 -0.34 -1.49 -12.57
N VAL A 80 -1.54 -1.92 -12.14
CA VAL A 80 -1.78 -2.60 -10.88
C VAL A 80 -1.96 -4.09 -11.13
N TYR A 81 -1.07 -4.91 -10.60
CA TYR A 81 -1.11 -6.36 -10.63
C TYR A 81 -1.80 -6.87 -9.38
N ILE A 82 -3.05 -7.29 -9.51
CA ILE A 82 -3.93 -7.59 -8.38
C ILE A 82 -4.15 -9.08 -8.18
N TYR A 83 -4.21 -9.52 -6.93
CA TYR A 83 -4.56 -10.89 -6.60
C TYR A 83 -5.32 -11.01 -5.27
N CYS A 84 -6.01 -12.15 -5.09
CA CYS A 84 -6.54 -12.59 -3.80
C CYS A 84 -6.20 -14.06 -3.57
N LEU A 85 -7.01 -14.78 -2.80
CA LEU A 85 -6.78 -16.21 -2.53
C LEU A 85 -6.96 -17.07 -3.80
N SER A 86 -8.10 -16.90 -4.51
CA SER A 86 -8.53 -17.77 -5.63
C SER A 86 -9.02 -17.01 -6.88
N GLY A 87 -8.95 -15.67 -6.88
CA GLY A 87 -9.32 -14.81 -8.01
C GLY A 87 -10.67 -14.08 -7.89
N GLY A 88 -11.60 -14.51 -7.05
CA GLY A 88 -12.94 -13.90 -6.97
C GLY A 88 -12.93 -12.47 -6.41
N ARG A 89 -12.35 -12.27 -5.24
CA ARG A 89 -12.23 -10.94 -4.61
C ARG A 89 -11.43 -9.98 -5.50
N SER A 90 -10.33 -10.44 -6.07
CA SER A 90 -9.46 -9.60 -6.90
C SER A 90 -10.10 -9.25 -8.24
N SER A 91 -10.94 -10.12 -8.80
CA SER A 91 -11.71 -9.82 -10.02
C SER A 91 -12.71 -8.67 -9.78
N ALA A 92 -13.44 -8.72 -8.67
CA ALA A 92 -14.37 -7.65 -8.29
C ALA A 92 -13.65 -6.34 -7.97
N ALA A 93 -12.53 -6.40 -7.23
CA ALA A 93 -11.68 -5.25 -6.93
C ALA A 93 -11.06 -4.63 -8.19
N ALA A 94 -10.60 -5.47 -9.13
CA ALA A 94 -10.07 -5.02 -10.41
C ALA A 94 -11.10 -4.24 -11.23
N SER A 95 -12.36 -4.70 -11.25
CA SER A 95 -13.44 -4.00 -11.93
C SER A 95 -13.68 -2.61 -11.33
N GLU A 96 -13.69 -2.49 -9.99
CA GLU A 96 -13.84 -1.20 -9.32
C GLU A 96 -12.65 -0.25 -9.60
N LEU A 97 -11.42 -0.74 -9.56
CA LEU A 97 -10.24 0.08 -9.85
C LEU A 97 -10.19 0.53 -11.31
N ARG A 98 -10.61 -0.32 -12.26
CA ARG A 98 -10.71 0.09 -13.68
C ARG A 98 -11.72 1.20 -13.89
N MET A 99 -12.87 1.16 -13.21
CA MET A 99 -13.84 2.28 -13.23
C MET A 99 -13.26 3.58 -12.68
N GLN A 100 -12.27 3.49 -11.79
CA GLN A 100 -11.53 4.64 -11.25
C GLN A 100 -10.37 5.09 -12.15
N GLY A 101 -10.15 4.45 -13.31
CA GLY A 101 -9.13 4.80 -14.30
C GLY A 101 -7.77 4.16 -14.10
N TYR A 102 -7.67 3.06 -13.32
CA TYR A 102 -6.43 2.27 -13.22
C TYR A 102 -6.37 1.23 -14.35
N GLU A 103 -5.16 0.99 -14.86
CA GLU A 103 -4.85 -0.22 -15.61
C GLU A 103 -4.66 -1.38 -14.63
N VAL A 104 -5.45 -2.46 -14.73
CA VAL A 104 -5.42 -3.55 -13.73
C VAL A 104 -5.32 -4.90 -14.40
N ILE A 105 -4.34 -5.67 -14.00
CA ILE A 105 -4.10 -7.05 -14.44
C ILE A 105 -4.35 -7.99 -13.25
N ASN A 106 -5.30 -8.92 -13.40
CA ASN A 106 -5.67 -9.87 -12.34
C ASN A 106 -4.91 -11.18 -12.48
N LEU A 107 -4.46 -11.75 -11.35
CA LEU A 107 -3.85 -13.07 -11.30
C LEU A 107 -4.94 -14.15 -11.36
N GLU A 108 -4.93 -14.95 -12.42
CA GLU A 108 -5.83 -16.11 -12.56
C GLU A 108 -5.58 -17.14 -11.45
N GLY A 109 -6.65 -17.56 -10.76
CA GLY A 109 -6.56 -18.51 -9.65
C GLY A 109 -5.90 -17.97 -8.37
N GLY A 110 -5.51 -16.69 -8.35
CA GLY A 110 -4.95 -16.01 -7.18
C GLY A 110 -3.67 -16.64 -6.64
N ILE A 111 -3.36 -16.38 -5.35
CA ILE A 111 -2.13 -16.89 -4.72
C ILE A 111 -2.11 -18.42 -4.60
N ASN A 112 -3.28 -19.08 -4.64
CA ASN A 112 -3.33 -20.53 -4.68
C ASN A 112 -2.72 -21.07 -5.97
N ALA A 113 -3.08 -20.50 -7.13
CA ALA A 113 -2.48 -20.88 -8.42
C ALA A 113 -0.99 -20.48 -8.48
N TRP A 114 -0.60 -19.35 -7.89
CA TRP A 114 0.79 -18.92 -7.76
C TRP A 114 1.64 -19.98 -7.03
N LYS A 115 1.17 -20.43 -5.85
CA LYS A 115 1.83 -21.47 -5.06
C LYS A 115 1.86 -22.82 -5.78
N ALA A 116 0.76 -23.19 -6.45
CA ALA A 116 0.69 -24.44 -7.22
C ALA A 116 1.66 -24.49 -8.41
N ASN A 117 2.08 -23.30 -8.93
CA ASN A 117 3.14 -23.20 -9.95
C ASN A 117 4.55 -23.16 -9.33
N GLY A 118 4.72 -23.45 -8.04
CA GLY A 118 6.01 -23.50 -7.36
C GLY A 118 6.70 -22.15 -7.18
N ILE A 119 5.97 -21.02 -7.35
CA ILE A 119 6.55 -19.69 -7.21
C ILE A 119 6.54 -19.30 -5.72
N ALA A 120 7.67 -18.77 -5.25
CA ALA A 120 7.87 -18.45 -3.83
C ALA A 120 6.92 -17.33 -3.35
N VAL A 121 6.61 -17.40 -2.06
CA VAL A 121 5.90 -16.36 -1.31
C VAL A 121 6.76 -15.96 -0.11
N GLU A 122 6.59 -14.70 0.34
CA GLU A 122 7.14 -14.20 1.58
C GLU A 122 6.05 -14.16 2.65
N GLY A 123 6.44 -14.27 3.92
CA GLY A 123 5.50 -14.16 5.03
C GLY A 123 6.15 -13.40 6.19
N VAL A 124 5.33 -12.81 7.05
CA VAL A 124 5.82 -12.17 8.27
C VAL A 124 6.18 -13.28 9.26
N ASN A 125 7.36 -13.15 9.88
CA ASN A 125 7.75 -14.10 10.92
C ASN A 125 6.77 -13.99 12.12
N PRO A 126 5.99 -15.05 12.43
CA PRO A 126 5.01 -14.98 13.53
C PRO A 126 5.68 -14.87 14.90
N ASN A 127 6.98 -15.20 14.99
CA ASN A 127 7.78 -15.10 16.22
C ASN A 127 8.65 -13.83 16.24
N ALA A 128 8.38 -12.84 15.39
CA ALA A 128 9.09 -11.56 15.44
C ALA A 128 8.92 -10.93 16.82
N LYS A 129 10.06 -10.55 17.43
CA LYS A 129 10.04 -9.91 18.75
C LYS A 129 9.38 -8.53 18.64
N GLN A 130 8.31 -8.35 19.39
CA GLN A 130 7.64 -7.06 19.51
C GLN A 130 8.33 -6.17 20.56
N THR A 131 8.22 -4.87 20.38
CA THR A 131 8.69 -3.87 21.34
C THR A 131 7.74 -3.83 22.54
N SER A 132 8.28 -3.98 23.76
CA SER A 132 7.47 -3.81 24.96
C SER A 132 7.10 -2.33 25.17
N LEU A 133 5.98 -2.07 25.84
CA LEU A 133 5.53 -0.71 26.16
C LEU A 133 6.60 0.05 26.98
N GLU A 134 7.29 -0.63 27.89
CA GLU A 134 8.40 -0.05 28.67
C GLU A 134 9.57 0.36 27.75
N SER A 135 10.00 -0.53 26.84
CA SER A 135 11.06 -0.22 25.86
C SER A 135 10.67 0.94 24.95
N TYR A 136 9.41 0.98 24.51
CA TYR A 136 8.87 2.08 23.73
C TYR A 136 8.96 3.42 24.49
N HIS A 137 8.49 3.46 25.75
CA HIS A 137 8.59 4.66 26.60
C HIS A 137 10.04 5.06 26.85
N GLY A 138 10.96 4.11 27.01
CA GLY A 138 12.38 4.40 27.11
C GLY A 138 12.94 5.13 25.89
N GLN A 139 12.51 4.74 24.69
CA GLN A 139 12.94 5.36 23.43
C GLN A 139 12.42 6.80 23.27
N ILE A 140 11.15 7.06 23.60
CA ILE A 140 10.57 8.41 23.46
C ILE A 140 11.03 9.37 24.55
N ASN A 141 11.39 8.88 25.73
CA ASN A 141 11.88 9.70 26.84
C ASN A 141 13.36 10.10 26.70
N SER A 142 14.10 9.45 25.81
CA SER A 142 15.54 9.73 25.59
C SER A 142 15.79 11.00 24.76
N ASN A 143 14.75 11.57 24.13
CA ASN A 143 14.85 12.74 23.26
C ASN A 143 13.78 13.77 23.63
N ALA A 144 14.16 15.06 23.57
CA ALA A 144 13.25 16.16 23.87
C ALA A 144 12.03 16.21 22.94
N LEU A 145 12.22 15.90 21.64
CA LEU A 145 11.16 15.87 20.66
C LEU A 145 11.29 14.60 19.80
N THR A 146 10.26 13.77 19.77
CA THR A 146 10.26 12.48 19.08
C THR A 146 8.99 12.32 18.23
N LEU A 147 9.19 12.09 16.93
CA LEU A 147 8.12 11.66 16.03
C LEU A 147 8.15 10.13 15.91
N VAL A 148 7.04 9.49 16.21
CA VAL A 148 6.86 8.05 16.01
C VAL A 148 5.99 7.84 14.77
N ASP A 149 6.47 7.01 13.84
CA ASP A 149 5.77 6.57 12.66
C ASP A 149 5.40 5.08 12.80
N PHE A 150 4.12 4.79 12.98
CA PHE A 150 3.58 3.45 12.84
C PHE A 150 3.21 3.25 11.38
N GLY A 151 4.03 2.52 10.65
CA GLY A 151 3.87 2.24 9.23
C GLY A 151 4.15 0.78 8.91
N ALA A 152 4.03 0.40 7.64
CA ALA A 152 4.47 -0.90 7.14
C ALA A 152 4.81 -0.79 5.65
N GLU A 153 5.76 -1.61 5.18
CA GLU A 153 6.18 -1.60 3.77
C GLU A 153 5.06 -1.96 2.80
N TRP A 154 4.13 -2.80 3.22
CA TRP A 154 2.97 -3.24 2.45
C TRP A 154 1.79 -2.26 2.46
N CYS A 155 1.87 -1.17 3.21
CA CYS A 155 0.81 -0.19 3.37
C CYS A 155 0.94 0.92 2.31
N PRO A 156 0.04 1.03 1.29
CA PRO A 156 0.18 2.02 0.22
C PRO A 156 0.26 3.46 0.70
N PRO A 157 -0.58 3.95 1.65
CA PRO A 157 -0.46 5.31 2.15
C PRO A 157 0.84 5.53 2.94
N CYS A 158 1.39 4.52 3.62
CA CYS A 158 2.67 4.63 4.32
C CYS A 158 3.81 4.88 3.32
N ARG A 159 3.84 4.14 2.21
CA ARG A 159 4.84 4.34 1.14
C ARG A 159 4.73 5.72 0.50
N LYS A 160 3.52 6.25 0.33
CA LYS A 160 3.31 7.61 -0.16
C LYS A 160 3.83 8.67 0.82
N MET A 161 3.74 8.41 2.13
CA MET A 161 4.25 9.31 3.17
C MET A 161 5.77 9.30 3.31
N GLU A 162 6.45 8.21 2.92
CA GLU A 162 7.88 8.03 3.14
C GLU A 162 8.75 9.22 2.66
N PRO A 163 8.64 9.70 1.40
CA PRO A 163 9.45 10.83 0.93
C PRO A 163 9.14 12.14 1.68
N ILE A 164 7.88 12.37 2.06
CA ILE A 164 7.46 13.56 2.83
C ILE A 164 8.06 13.51 4.23
N LEU A 165 7.95 12.34 4.89
CA LEU A 165 8.47 12.10 6.23
C LEU A 165 10.00 12.25 6.26
N GLN A 166 10.72 11.62 5.33
CA GLN A 166 12.17 11.69 5.25
C GLN A 166 12.67 13.13 5.05
N SER A 167 12.05 13.86 4.12
CA SER A 167 12.37 15.28 3.92
C SER A 167 12.15 16.10 5.20
N PHE A 168 10.99 15.89 5.87
CA PHE A 168 10.66 16.59 7.12
C PHE A 168 11.67 16.31 8.24
N VAL A 169 12.01 15.06 8.44
CA VAL A 169 12.96 14.65 9.49
C VAL A 169 14.37 15.18 9.19
N ASN A 170 14.81 15.10 7.93
CA ASN A 170 16.12 15.62 7.54
C ASN A 170 16.28 17.12 7.80
N ASP A 171 15.23 17.91 7.53
CA ASP A 171 15.25 19.36 7.79
C ASP A 171 15.20 19.70 9.28
N ASN A 172 14.78 18.76 10.13
CA ASN A 172 14.63 18.95 11.57
C ASN A 172 15.55 18.07 12.43
N LYS A 173 16.54 17.39 11.83
CA LYS A 173 17.39 16.38 12.48
C LYS A 173 18.13 16.85 13.74
N SER A 174 18.33 18.17 13.91
CA SER A 174 19.00 18.74 15.09
C SER A 174 18.09 18.80 16.34
N ARG A 175 16.77 18.70 16.17
CA ARG A 175 15.79 18.86 17.25
C ARG A 175 14.72 17.77 17.32
N LEU A 176 14.63 16.90 16.30
CA LEU A 176 13.60 15.90 16.18
C LEU A 176 14.21 14.52 15.96
N ALA A 177 13.91 13.56 16.82
CA ALA A 177 14.19 12.16 16.61
C ALA A 177 13.03 11.48 15.87
N LEU A 178 13.33 10.53 14.98
CA LEU A 178 12.33 9.67 14.34
C LEU A 178 12.47 8.25 14.87
N ILE A 179 11.34 7.66 15.29
CA ILE A 179 11.22 6.25 15.62
C ILE A 179 10.21 5.64 14.66
N LYS A 180 10.60 4.57 13.95
CA LYS A 180 9.71 3.80 13.07
C LYS A 180 9.30 2.51 13.77
N MET A 181 7.99 2.24 13.77
CA MET A 181 7.37 1.04 14.31
C MET A 181 6.66 0.29 13.18
N ASP A 182 7.06 -0.97 12.96
CA ASP A 182 6.43 -1.81 11.94
C ASP A 182 5.08 -2.32 12.41
N GLY A 183 4.00 -1.72 11.91
CA GLY A 183 2.62 -2.13 12.23
C GLY A 183 2.26 -3.55 11.78
N GLY A 184 3.10 -4.20 10.97
CA GLY A 184 2.99 -5.62 10.67
C GLY A 184 3.45 -6.51 11.83
N ILE A 185 4.35 -6.01 12.69
CA ILE A 185 4.96 -6.72 13.82
C ILE A 185 4.38 -6.22 15.15
N GLU A 186 4.33 -4.93 15.37
CA GLU A 186 4.09 -4.27 16.66
C GLU A 186 2.59 -4.25 17.07
N THR A 187 1.86 -5.34 16.85
CA THR A 187 0.40 -5.38 17.04
C THR A 187 -0.03 -5.14 18.48
N THR A 188 0.67 -5.72 19.46
CA THR A 188 0.39 -5.54 20.89
C THR A 188 0.67 -4.10 21.34
N LEU A 189 1.75 -3.50 20.84
CA LEU A 189 2.08 -2.11 21.12
C LEU A 189 1.04 -1.17 20.51
N MET A 190 0.62 -1.41 19.25
CA MET A 190 -0.44 -0.65 18.59
C MET A 190 -1.75 -0.68 19.37
N GLU A 191 -2.17 -1.86 19.85
CA GLU A 191 -3.36 -2.01 20.68
C GLU A 191 -3.24 -1.19 21.98
N SER A 192 -2.12 -1.31 22.69
CA SER A 192 -1.83 -0.59 23.94
C SER A 192 -1.88 0.93 23.75
N LEU A 193 -1.43 1.42 22.60
CA LEU A 193 -1.37 2.85 22.25
C LEU A 193 -2.60 3.33 21.47
N LYS A 194 -3.61 2.48 21.24
CA LYS A 194 -4.83 2.77 20.46
C LYS A 194 -4.48 3.27 19.03
N VAL A 195 -3.52 2.61 18.39
CA VAL A 195 -3.17 2.83 16.97
C VAL A 195 -4.02 1.86 16.13
N GLU A 196 -5.08 2.37 15.52
CA GLU A 196 -6.10 1.56 14.82
C GLU A 196 -5.86 1.44 13.31
N ALA A 197 -5.06 2.33 12.74
CA ALA A 197 -4.80 2.36 11.30
C ALA A 197 -3.36 2.77 10.98
N LEU A 198 -2.90 2.44 9.77
CA LEU A 198 -1.60 2.81 9.24
C LEU A 198 -1.74 3.72 8.02
N PRO A 199 -0.86 4.74 7.87
CA PRO A 199 0.12 5.18 8.86
C PRO A 199 -0.55 5.91 10.03
N THR A 200 0.11 5.88 11.20
CA THR A 200 -0.22 6.75 12.34
C THR A 200 1.05 7.44 12.81
N PHE A 201 0.99 8.76 12.88
CA PHE A 201 2.09 9.60 13.36
C PHE A 201 1.76 10.14 14.73
N ILE A 202 2.69 10.01 15.68
CA ILE A 202 2.55 10.52 17.04
C ILE A 202 3.77 11.36 17.38
N LEU A 203 3.57 12.63 17.74
CA LEU A 203 4.63 13.52 18.19
C LEU A 203 4.64 13.59 19.70
N TYR A 204 5.81 13.35 20.28
CA TYR A 204 6.08 13.45 21.71
C TYR A 204 7.00 14.62 21.99
N LYS A 205 6.75 15.30 23.10
CA LYS A 205 7.68 16.28 23.69
C LYS A 205 7.94 15.90 25.14
N ASP A 206 9.18 15.73 25.50
CA ASP A 206 9.61 15.32 26.86
C ASP A 206 8.83 14.09 27.36
N GLY A 207 8.67 13.08 26.47
CA GLY A 207 7.94 11.84 26.75
C GLY A 207 6.40 11.94 26.78
N LYS A 208 5.82 13.12 26.58
CA LYS A 208 4.37 13.32 26.54
C LYS A 208 3.87 13.46 25.11
N GLU A 209 2.81 12.72 24.75
CA GLU A 209 2.12 12.88 23.47
C GLU A 209 1.53 14.29 23.36
N ILE A 210 1.88 15.02 22.29
CA ILE A 210 1.37 16.37 22.03
C ILE A 210 0.55 16.46 20.75
N LYS A 211 0.79 15.57 19.78
CA LYS A 211 0.02 15.48 18.53
C LYS A 211 -0.11 14.03 18.07
N ARG A 212 -1.22 13.73 17.41
CA ARG A 212 -1.46 12.44 16.77
C ARG A 212 -2.28 12.64 15.50
N LYS A 213 -1.98 11.88 14.45
CA LYS A 213 -2.83 11.76 13.27
C LYS A 213 -2.70 10.40 12.61
N GLN A 214 -3.82 9.85 12.17
CA GLN A 214 -3.92 8.67 11.32
C GLN A 214 -4.09 9.08 9.87
N GLY A 215 -3.51 8.33 8.95
CA GLY A 215 -3.57 8.57 7.51
C GLY A 215 -2.53 9.56 7.01
N LEU A 216 -2.82 10.16 5.85
CA LEU A 216 -1.87 11.06 5.19
C LEU A 216 -1.75 12.40 5.95
N VAL A 217 -0.52 12.89 6.03
CA VAL A 217 -0.15 14.19 6.65
C VAL A 217 0.61 14.99 5.60
N SER A 218 0.23 16.24 5.39
CA SER A 218 0.98 17.11 4.48
C SER A 218 2.28 17.60 5.14
N ARG A 219 3.21 18.08 4.30
CA ARG A 219 4.45 18.69 4.79
C ARG A 219 4.18 19.92 5.65
N GLU A 220 3.21 20.74 5.27
CA GLU A 220 2.78 21.93 5.99
C GLU A 220 2.25 21.56 7.37
N GLU A 221 1.43 20.52 7.45
CA GLU A 221 0.87 20.05 8.71
C GLU A 221 1.96 19.54 9.67
N PHE A 222 2.95 18.79 9.17
CA PHE A 222 4.12 18.41 9.99
C PHE A 222 4.89 19.63 10.48
N ASN A 223 5.07 20.67 9.65
CA ASN A 223 5.72 21.91 10.06
C ASN A 223 4.94 22.64 11.17
N ASP A 224 3.60 22.61 11.12
CA ASP A 224 2.74 23.22 12.14
C ASP A 224 2.82 22.48 13.48
N TRP A 225 3.13 21.18 13.48
CA TRP A 225 3.33 20.42 14.71
C TRP A 225 4.58 20.86 15.51
N LEU A 226 5.53 21.52 14.86
CA LEU A 226 6.80 21.97 15.48
C LEU A 226 6.80 23.47 15.88
N LYS A 227 5.70 24.17 15.69
CA LYS A 227 5.49 25.55 16.14
C LYS A 227 5.04 25.57 17.58
#